data_061cd965dde30cee5de2c1f972ecb69e
#
_entry.id   061cd965dde30cee5de2c1f972ecb69e
#
_cell.length_a   1.000
_cell.length_b   1.000
_cell.length_c   1.000
_cell.angle_alpha   90.00
_cell.angle_beta   90.00
_cell.angle_gamma   90.00
#
_symmetry.space_group_name_H-M   'P 1'
#
loop_
_entity.id
_entity.type
_entity.pdbx_description
1 polymer ?
#
loop_
_entity_poly.entity_id
_entity_poly.type
_entity_poly.pdbx_seq_one_letter_code
_entity_poly.pdbx_strand_id
1 'polypeptide(L)'
;MRAIYRIARLELSNLFYSPIAWLILILFVFMTAMNFTDVLWAYARSQEFRGGGLSDLSRALFFDVTGRGLWPKISNLLYMIMPLLTMGLISQEFSRGSIKLLFVAPITSRHIVLGKFLGMMMYGLLMFSVLLVYVILGGCWIESFDW
;
A
#
# COMPACT_ATOMS: atom_id res chain seq x y z
N MET A 1 -21.46 10.72 13.43
CA MET A 1 -20.03 10.42 13.53
C MET A 1 -19.73 9.06 14.17
N ARG A 2 -20.33 8.70 15.31
CA ARG A 2 -20.08 7.39 15.97
C ARG A 2 -20.42 6.17 15.11
N ALA A 3 -21.45 6.25 14.25
CA ALA A 3 -21.85 5.15 13.36
C ALA A 3 -20.81 4.90 12.26
N ILE A 4 -20.29 5.94 11.62
CA ILE A 4 -19.27 5.85 10.57
C ILE A 4 -18.00 5.20 11.11
N TYR A 5 -17.53 5.63 12.28
CA TYR A 5 -16.36 5.05 12.93
C TYR A 5 -16.54 3.55 13.25
N ARG A 6 -17.72 3.16 13.77
CA ARG A 6 -18.01 1.75 14.05
C ARG A 6 -18.01 0.91 12.77
N ILE A 7 -18.59 1.43 11.69
CA ILE A 7 -18.60 0.74 10.39
C ILE A 7 -17.18 0.62 9.85
N ALA A 8 -16.37 1.70 9.86
CA ALA A 8 -15.00 1.68 9.42
C ALA A 8 -14.13 0.67 10.19
N ARG A 9 -14.31 0.61 11.53
CA ARG A 9 -13.63 -0.37 12.37
C ARG A 9 -14.05 -1.81 12.07
N LEU A 10 -15.33 -2.04 11.82
CA LEU A 10 -15.83 -3.36 11.42
C LEU A 10 -15.27 -3.78 10.06
N GLU A 11 -15.24 -2.87 9.08
CA GLU A 11 -14.65 -3.16 7.76
C GLU A 11 -13.16 -3.46 7.85
N LEU A 12 -12.42 -2.69 8.61
CA LEU A 12 -11.01 -2.95 8.85
C LEU A 12 -10.80 -4.32 9.52
N SER A 13 -11.60 -4.63 10.54
CA SER A 13 -11.57 -5.93 11.21
C SER A 13 -11.87 -7.07 10.21
N ASN A 14 -12.89 -6.90 9.37
CA ASN A 14 -13.24 -7.88 8.34
C ASN A 14 -12.10 -8.12 7.35
N LEU A 15 -11.36 -7.07 6.96
CA LEU A 15 -10.18 -7.18 6.13
C LEU A 15 -9.07 -8.00 6.82
N PHE A 16 -8.82 -7.74 8.10
CA PHE A 16 -7.81 -8.51 8.85
C PHE A 16 -8.21 -9.97 9.09
N TYR A 17 -9.50 -10.30 9.12
CA TYR A 17 -9.98 -11.68 9.16
C TYR A 17 -10.07 -12.34 7.78
N SER A 18 -9.92 -11.59 6.69
CA SER A 18 -9.97 -12.13 5.35
C SER A 18 -8.61 -12.71 4.93
N PRO A 19 -8.52 -13.98 4.55
CA PRO A 19 -7.28 -14.57 4.06
C PRO A 19 -6.80 -13.91 2.75
N ILE A 20 -7.72 -13.38 1.96
CA ILE A 20 -7.41 -12.69 0.70
C ILE A 20 -6.66 -11.37 0.97
N ALA A 21 -7.09 -10.60 1.98
CA ALA A 21 -6.41 -9.36 2.33
C ALA A 21 -4.97 -9.62 2.82
N TRP A 22 -4.75 -10.67 3.62
CA TRP A 22 -3.42 -11.08 4.02
C TRP A 22 -2.55 -11.51 2.85
N LEU A 23 -3.10 -12.26 1.91
CA LEU A 23 -2.40 -12.67 0.70
C LEU A 23 -1.96 -11.46 -0.12
N ILE A 24 -2.86 -10.47 -0.30
CA ILE A 24 -2.55 -9.22 -1.01
C ILE A 24 -1.44 -8.45 -0.29
N LEU A 25 -1.49 -8.36 1.05
CA LEU A 25 -0.48 -7.65 1.84
C LEU A 25 0.88 -8.34 1.73
N ILE A 26 0.94 -9.66 1.86
CA ILE A 26 2.18 -10.44 1.72
C ILE A 26 2.75 -10.28 0.32
N LEU A 27 1.91 -10.37 -0.72
CA LEU A 27 2.33 -10.17 -2.11
C LEU A 27 2.89 -8.76 -2.31
N PHE A 28 2.23 -7.75 -1.75
CA PHE A 28 2.69 -6.36 -1.82
C PHE A 28 4.04 -6.17 -1.16
N VAL A 29 4.22 -6.67 0.08
CA VAL A 29 5.49 -6.61 0.82
C VAL A 29 6.61 -7.31 0.04
N PHE A 30 6.32 -8.51 -0.48
CA PHE A 30 7.29 -9.31 -1.24
C PHE A 30 7.72 -8.62 -2.53
N MET A 31 6.75 -8.13 -3.32
CA MET A 31 7.05 -7.41 -4.57
C MET A 31 7.79 -6.10 -4.32
N THR A 32 7.45 -5.39 -3.23
CA THR A 32 8.17 -4.17 -2.83
C THR A 32 9.60 -4.49 -2.43
N ALA A 33 9.84 -5.58 -1.69
CA ALA A 33 11.18 -6.04 -1.31
C ALA A 33 12.04 -6.36 -2.54
N MET A 34 11.48 -7.08 -3.50
CA MET A 34 12.19 -7.40 -4.76
C MET A 34 12.52 -6.13 -5.53
N ASN A 35 11.57 -5.23 -5.71
CA ASN A 35 11.82 -3.96 -6.39
C ASN A 35 12.86 -3.11 -5.67
N PHE A 36 12.86 -3.09 -4.34
CA PHE A 36 13.87 -2.39 -3.54
C PHE A 36 15.26 -2.96 -3.77
N THR A 37 15.40 -4.28 -3.74
CA THR A 37 16.67 -4.98 -4.00
C THR A 37 17.18 -4.71 -5.41
N ASP A 38 16.30 -4.78 -6.42
CA ASP A 38 16.66 -4.49 -7.82
C ASP A 38 17.19 -3.08 -8.00
N VAL A 39 16.53 -2.11 -7.36
CA VAL A 39 16.95 -0.70 -7.42
C VAL A 39 18.30 -0.52 -6.74
N LEU A 40 18.51 -1.12 -5.56
CA LEU A 40 19.81 -1.10 -4.87
C LEU A 40 20.94 -1.67 -5.73
N TRP A 41 20.73 -2.84 -6.33
CA TRP A 41 21.73 -3.47 -7.21
C TRP A 41 22.01 -2.64 -8.44
N ALA A 42 21.00 -2.05 -9.06
CA ALA A 42 21.18 -1.18 -10.22
C ALA A 42 22.04 0.05 -9.88
N TYR A 43 21.82 0.64 -8.70
CA TYR A 43 22.62 1.80 -8.25
C TYR A 43 24.02 1.39 -7.82
N ALA A 44 24.22 0.31 -7.09
CA ALA A 44 25.54 -0.19 -6.71
C ALA A 44 26.41 -0.40 -7.95
N ARG A 45 25.85 -1.05 -8.98
CA ARG A 45 26.56 -1.28 -10.25
C ARG A 45 26.86 0.00 -11.02
N SER A 46 25.97 0.99 -10.98
CA SER A 46 26.19 2.27 -11.67
C SER A 46 27.30 3.11 -11.02
N GLN A 47 27.53 2.95 -9.73
CA GLN A 47 28.59 3.63 -9.00
C GLN A 47 30.00 3.07 -9.33
N GLU A 48 30.13 1.75 -9.50
CA GLU A 48 31.38 1.14 -9.93
C GLU A 48 31.86 1.71 -11.29
N PHE A 49 30.93 2.09 -12.17
CA PHE A 49 31.26 2.61 -13.50
C PHE A 49 31.42 4.14 -13.58
N ARG A 50 30.80 4.93 -12.67
CA ARG A 50 30.74 6.40 -12.83
C ARG A 50 31.58 7.21 -11.85
N GLY A 51 32.07 6.65 -10.75
CA GLY A 51 32.84 7.38 -9.75
C GLY A 51 32.11 8.62 -9.19
N GLY A 52 30.79 8.66 -9.30
CA GLY A 52 29.96 9.78 -8.89
C GLY A 52 29.74 9.83 -7.38
N GLY A 53 29.67 11.03 -6.83
CA GLY A 53 29.47 11.24 -5.40
C GLY A 53 28.16 10.66 -4.87
N LEU A 54 28.19 10.25 -3.61
CA LEU A 54 27.08 9.60 -2.89
C LEU A 54 25.87 10.52 -2.64
N SER A 55 26.03 11.84 -2.87
CA SER A 55 25.05 12.87 -2.51
C SER A 55 23.69 12.79 -3.24
N ASP A 56 23.65 12.18 -4.42
CA ASP A 56 22.41 12.09 -5.21
C ASP A 56 21.75 10.71 -5.16
N LEU A 57 22.33 9.78 -4.39
CA LEU A 57 21.90 8.38 -4.35
C LEU A 57 20.48 8.23 -3.79
N SER A 58 20.20 8.85 -2.67
CA SER A 58 18.90 8.72 -2.00
C SER A 58 17.78 9.26 -2.88
N ARG A 59 17.99 10.41 -3.50
CA ARG A 59 17.02 11.03 -4.39
C ARG A 59 16.79 10.20 -5.66
N ALA A 60 17.86 9.71 -6.26
CA ALA A 60 17.78 8.87 -7.44
C ALA A 60 17.15 7.50 -7.14
N LEU A 61 17.44 6.91 -5.97
CA LEU A 61 16.93 5.61 -5.54
C LEU A 61 15.41 5.64 -5.35
N PHE A 62 14.89 6.69 -4.71
CA PHE A 62 13.47 6.78 -4.39
C PHE A 62 12.66 7.51 -5.46
N PHE A 63 13.18 8.59 -6.03
CA PHE A 63 12.41 9.56 -6.84
C PHE A 63 12.87 9.66 -8.30
N ASP A 64 13.69 8.74 -8.81
CA ASP A 64 14.07 8.78 -10.22
C ASP A 64 12.84 8.65 -11.13
N VAL A 65 12.51 9.76 -11.79
CA VAL A 65 11.34 9.91 -12.68
C VAL A 65 11.49 9.08 -13.97
N THR A 66 12.70 8.63 -14.29
CA THR A 66 12.97 7.79 -15.48
C THR A 66 12.44 6.36 -15.38
N GLY A 67 11.67 6.04 -14.33
CA GLY A 67 11.07 4.73 -14.13
C GLY A 67 11.99 3.69 -13.48
N ARG A 68 13.21 4.07 -13.15
CA ARG A 68 14.20 3.20 -12.48
C ARG A 68 14.14 3.31 -10.96
N GLY A 69 13.60 4.41 -10.42
CA GLY A 69 13.43 4.62 -9.00
C GLY A 69 12.38 3.69 -8.37
N LEU A 70 12.42 3.60 -7.05
CA LEU A 70 11.50 2.77 -6.27
C LEU A 70 10.06 3.28 -6.39
N TRP A 71 9.85 4.59 -6.35
CA TRP A 71 8.52 5.22 -6.37
C TRP A 71 7.69 4.90 -7.62
N PRO A 72 8.20 5.01 -8.86
CA PRO A 72 7.45 4.61 -10.05
C PRO A 72 7.06 3.14 -10.05
N LYS A 73 7.97 2.25 -9.60
CA LYS A 73 7.70 0.81 -9.53
C LYS A 73 6.58 0.48 -8.54
N ILE A 74 6.60 1.12 -7.35
CA ILE A 74 5.57 0.94 -6.32
C ILE A 74 4.25 1.53 -6.77
N SER A 75 4.24 2.69 -7.40
CA SER A 75 3.02 3.30 -7.94
C SER A 75 2.34 2.38 -8.93
N ASN A 76 3.10 1.77 -9.83
CA ASN A 76 2.57 0.80 -10.79
C ASN A 76 1.99 -0.45 -10.09
N LEU A 77 2.66 -0.93 -9.05
CA LEU A 77 2.18 -2.04 -8.23
C LEU A 77 0.86 -1.69 -7.51
N LEU A 78 0.75 -0.49 -6.96
CA LEU A 78 -0.48 0.00 -6.32
C LEU A 78 -1.64 0.11 -7.32
N TYR A 79 -1.40 0.59 -8.54
CA TYR A 79 -2.42 0.63 -9.60
C TYR A 79 -2.98 -0.75 -9.92
N MET A 80 -2.17 -1.79 -9.82
CA MET A 80 -2.61 -3.17 -10.05
C MET A 80 -3.34 -3.76 -8.84
N ILE A 81 -2.86 -3.49 -7.63
CA ILE A 81 -3.39 -4.07 -6.38
C ILE A 81 -4.70 -3.42 -5.94
N MET A 82 -4.86 -2.10 -6.11
CA MET A 82 -6.06 -1.38 -5.67
C MET A 82 -7.36 -1.91 -6.29
N PRO A 83 -7.47 -2.12 -7.61
CA PRO A 83 -8.65 -2.72 -8.20
C PRO A 83 -8.93 -4.14 -7.70
N LEU A 84 -7.89 -4.92 -7.48
CA LEU A 84 -8.01 -6.31 -7.00
C LEU A 84 -8.57 -6.35 -5.57
N LEU A 85 -8.13 -5.44 -4.72
CA LEU A 85 -8.61 -5.29 -3.35
C LEU A 85 -10.07 -4.82 -3.33
N THR A 86 -10.43 -3.83 -4.14
CA THR A 86 -11.80 -3.31 -4.22
C THR A 86 -12.78 -4.34 -4.77
N MET A 87 -12.39 -5.12 -5.78
CA MET A 87 -13.19 -6.24 -6.30
C MET A 87 -13.43 -7.30 -5.22
N GLY A 88 -12.41 -7.67 -4.45
CA GLY A 88 -12.52 -8.64 -3.36
C GLY A 88 -13.54 -8.22 -2.30
N LEU A 89 -13.56 -6.95 -1.94
CA LEU A 89 -14.53 -6.41 -0.98
C LEU A 89 -15.97 -6.42 -1.49
N ILE A 90 -16.18 -6.02 -2.73
CA ILE A 90 -17.51 -6.05 -3.36
C ILE A 90 -18.02 -7.49 -3.47
N SER A 91 -17.19 -8.43 -3.90
CA SER A 91 -17.54 -9.84 -4.01
C SER A 91 -17.96 -10.45 -2.67
N GLN A 92 -17.27 -10.11 -1.58
CA GLN A 92 -17.63 -10.58 -0.24
C GLN A 92 -19.01 -10.09 0.20
N GLU A 93 -19.41 -8.90 -0.17
CA GLU A 93 -20.74 -8.37 0.16
C GLU A 93 -21.86 -9.10 -0.56
N PHE A 94 -21.66 -9.36 -1.84
CA PHE A 94 -22.60 -10.15 -2.62
C PHE A 94 -22.77 -11.57 -2.04
N SER A 95 -21.67 -12.21 -1.68
CA SER A 95 -21.66 -13.57 -1.15
C SER A 95 -22.31 -13.68 0.24
N ARG A 96 -22.16 -12.68 1.08
CA ARG A 96 -22.73 -12.66 2.44
C ARG A 96 -24.21 -12.23 2.49
N GLY A 97 -24.78 -11.77 1.38
CA GLY A 97 -26.15 -11.27 1.32
C GLY A 97 -26.39 -10.01 2.20
N SER A 98 -25.32 -9.36 2.65
CA SER A 98 -25.34 -8.19 3.53
C SER A 98 -26.13 -7.02 2.93
N ILE A 99 -26.23 -6.98 1.61
CA ILE A 99 -26.98 -5.98 0.86
C ILE A 99 -28.46 -5.95 1.32
N LYS A 100 -29.08 -7.13 1.54
CA LYS A 100 -30.47 -7.20 2.00
C LYS A 100 -30.66 -6.63 3.41
N LEU A 101 -29.70 -6.86 4.30
CA LEU A 101 -29.71 -6.34 5.67
C LEU A 101 -29.50 -4.82 5.71
N LEU A 102 -28.78 -4.28 4.75
CA LEU A 102 -28.52 -2.85 4.62
C LEU A 102 -29.80 -2.05 4.33
N PHE A 103 -30.73 -2.62 3.55
CA PHE A 103 -32.00 -1.98 3.20
C PHE A 103 -33.01 -1.97 4.35
N VAL A 104 -32.85 -2.84 5.35
CA VAL A 104 -33.74 -2.94 6.51
C VAL A 104 -33.27 -2.08 7.71
N ALA A 105 -31.98 -1.70 7.71
CA ALA A 105 -31.42 -0.92 8.80
C ALA A 105 -31.80 0.58 8.69
N PRO A 106 -32.15 1.26 9.77
CA PRO A 106 -32.50 2.69 9.78
C PRO A 106 -31.23 3.58 9.65
N ILE A 107 -30.29 3.21 8.80
CA ILE A 107 -29.00 3.90 8.61
C ILE A 107 -29.00 4.45 7.19
N THR A 108 -28.64 5.72 7.03
CA THR A 108 -28.56 6.35 5.71
C THR A 108 -27.41 5.73 4.90
N SER A 109 -27.65 5.46 3.62
CA SER A 109 -26.66 4.87 2.69
C SER A 109 -25.34 5.63 2.69
N ARG A 110 -25.36 6.94 2.94
CA ARG A 110 -24.15 7.77 3.04
C ARG A 110 -23.21 7.35 4.18
N HIS A 111 -23.74 6.98 5.34
CA HIS A 111 -22.91 6.55 6.47
C HIS A 111 -22.21 5.21 6.19
N ILE A 112 -22.86 4.35 5.41
CA ILE A 112 -22.33 3.04 5.04
C ILE A 112 -21.18 3.22 4.05
N VAL A 113 -21.40 4.00 2.98
CA VAL A 113 -20.38 4.26 1.96
C VAL A 113 -19.17 4.94 2.57
N LEU A 114 -19.37 5.97 3.40
CA LEU A 114 -18.27 6.66 4.08
C LEU A 114 -17.52 5.74 5.06
N GLY A 115 -18.22 4.89 5.79
CA GLY A 115 -17.59 3.93 6.71
C GLY A 115 -16.71 2.92 5.96
N LYS A 116 -17.18 2.40 4.82
CA LYS A 116 -16.42 1.50 3.97
C LYS A 116 -15.19 2.18 3.35
N PHE A 117 -15.38 3.37 2.83
CA PHE A 117 -14.28 4.16 2.27
C PHE A 117 -13.18 4.41 3.32
N LEU A 118 -13.56 4.78 4.56
CA LEU A 118 -12.60 4.95 5.64
C LEU A 118 -11.88 3.65 6.02
N GLY A 119 -12.59 2.52 6.04
CA GLY A 119 -11.97 1.22 6.29
C GLY A 119 -10.92 0.87 5.24
N MET A 120 -11.22 1.09 3.95
CA MET A 120 -10.27 0.92 2.84
C MET A 120 -9.08 1.89 2.93
N MET A 121 -9.32 3.15 3.26
CA MET A 121 -8.25 4.13 3.45
C MET A 121 -7.30 3.73 4.57
N MET A 122 -7.81 3.21 5.68
CA MET A 122 -6.97 2.73 6.78
C MET A 122 -6.10 1.53 6.36
N TYR A 123 -6.65 0.62 5.55
CA TYR A 123 -5.87 -0.48 5.00
C TYR A 123 -4.80 0.00 3.99
N GLY A 124 -5.14 0.98 3.15
CA GLY A 124 -4.18 1.65 2.26
C GLY A 124 -3.06 2.36 3.04
N LEU A 125 -3.40 3.02 4.16
CA LEU A 125 -2.41 3.62 5.06
C LEU A 125 -1.47 2.56 5.67
N LEU A 126 -1.98 1.38 5.99
CA LEU A 126 -1.15 0.28 6.46
C LEU A 126 -0.17 -0.18 5.37
N MET A 127 -0.62 -0.33 4.14
CA MET A 127 0.28 -0.61 3.00
C MET A 127 1.33 0.49 2.83
N PHE A 128 0.92 1.75 2.97
CA PHE A 128 1.84 2.88 2.90
C PHE A 128 2.86 2.88 4.05
N SER A 129 2.48 2.45 5.26
CA SER A 129 3.40 2.32 6.39
C SER A 129 4.53 1.32 6.13
N VAL A 130 4.25 0.26 5.37
CA VAL A 130 5.28 -0.69 4.94
C VAL A 130 6.34 0.00 4.08
N LEU A 131 5.94 0.92 3.20
CA LEU A 131 6.88 1.69 2.38
C LEU A 131 7.78 2.58 3.24
N LEU A 132 7.23 3.20 4.30
CA LEU A 132 8.03 3.98 5.25
C LEU A 132 9.12 3.13 5.92
N VAL A 133 8.83 1.87 6.22
CA VAL A 133 9.84 0.94 6.76
C VAL A 133 11.00 0.76 5.77
N TYR A 134 10.74 0.61 4.48
CA TYR A 134 11.80 0.52 3.46
C TYR A 134 12.61 1.81 3.32
N VAL A 135 11.96 2.98 3.45
CA VAL A 135 12.68 4.27 3.45
C VAL A 135 13.61 4.37 4.64
N ILE A 136 13.14 3.99 5.83
CA ILE A 136 13.95 4.00 7.06
C ILE A 136 15.11 3.00 6.95
N LEU A 137 14.85 1.79 6.45
CA LEU A 137 15.91 0.79 6.23
C LEU A 137 16.95 1.31 5.24
N GLY A 138 16.52 1.93 4.13
CA GLY A 138 17.42 2.55 3.17
C GLY A 138 18.27 3.65 3.82
N GLY A 139 17.67 4.51 4.66
CA GLY A 139 18.36 5.56 5.38
C GLY A 139 19.37 5.05 6.41
N CYS A 140 19.10 3.91 7.05
CA CYS A 140 20.03 3.31 8.02
C CYS A 140 21.24 2.63 7.36
N TRP A 141 21.09 2.17 6.12
CA TRP A 141 22.15 1.42 5.42
C TRP A 141 23.03 2.29 4.53
N ILE A 142 22.57 3.47 4.17
CA ILE A 142 23.29 4.42 3.31
C ILE A 142 23.84 5.53 4.21
N GLU A 143 25.16 5.53 4.45
CA GLU A 143 25.86 6.48 5.34
C GLU A 143 25.71 7.97 4.94
N SER A 144 25.27 8.26 3.71
CA SER A 144 25.06 9.61 3.18
C SER A 144 23.63 9.87 2.75
N PHE A 145 22.65 9.46 3.56
CA PHE A 145 21.24 9.66 3.26
C PHE A 145 20.84 11.10 3.56
N ASP A 146 20.56 11.91 2.54
CA ASP A 146 19.95 13.24 2.67
C ASP A 146 18.44 13.09 2.90
N TRP A 147 17.99 13.55 4.07
CA TRP A 147 16.57 13.52 4.51
C TRP A 147 15.74 14.63 3.87
#